data_1c1026efaf6b3ba1ff47a20d7179f8de
#
_entry.id   1c1026efaf6b3ba1ff47a20d7179f8de
#
_cell.length_a   1.000
_cell.length_b   1.000
_cell.length_c   1.000
_cell.angle_alpha   90.00
_cell.angle_beta   90.00
_cell.angle_gamma   90.00
#
_symmetry.space_group_name_H-M   'P 1'
#
loop_
_entity.id
_entity.type
_entity.pdbx_description
1 polymer ?
#
loop_
_entity_poly.entity_id
_entity_poly.type
_entity_poly.pdbx_seq_one_letter_code
_entity_poly.pdbx_strand_id
1 'polypeptide(L)'
;MTKTSKPRQTLKDRVRKIYKHNRLCQIAFDELENDIEVQTLLEDSNRMAIDRMGYSDHGHTHSLIVSMNGTKLLKYLSEGIQPSIVQEGTGTLEDAELIVLLGCYLHDTGMVVSRHNHDIFTVMLISPILTRILEKVYPNDKKKQIHIRGHILHAIFCHDTAAVPYTVEAGVVGIADALDMTKGRARIPFELGSVNIHSASAMAIEKVNIKKGTEKTVRIEVIMTNVSGIFQIQELLEKKIRNAPGLIEHIELYAVMAPTSEKILEEELRVL
;
A
#
# COMPACT_ATOMS: atom_id res chain seq x y z
N MET A 1 -22.45 -5.38 19.96
CA MET A 1 -21.29 -6.32 20.00
C MET A 1 -21.01 -6.77 18.57
N THR A 2 -20.16 -6.05 17.86
CA THR A 2 -19.73 -6.36 16.50
C THR A 2 -18.78 -7.56 16.56
N LYS A 3 -19.16 -8.65 15.93
CA LYS A 3 -18.28 -9.81 15.73
C LYS A 3 -17.02 -9.33 15.00
N THR A 4 -15.91 -9.21 15.70
CA THR A 4 -14.58 -9.04 15.06
C THR A 4 -14.41 -10.22 14.12
N SER A 5 -14.46 -9.94 12.83
CA SER A 5 -14.48 -10.99 11.84
C SER A 5 -13.14 -11.73 11.85
N LYS A 6 -13.17 -13.07 11.92
CA LYS A 6 -11.99 -13.95 11.81
C LYS A 6 -10.98 -13.55 10.72
N PRO A 7 -11.38 -12.94 9.57
CA PRO A 7 -10.45 -12.45 8.55
C PRO A 7 -9.48 -11.35 9.01
N ARG A 8 -9.92 -10.35 9.80
CA ARG A 8 -9.06 -9.25 10.28
C ARG A 8 -7.98 -9.74 11.24
N GLN A 9 -8.33 -10.61 12.18
CA GLN A 9 -7.33 -11.19 13.09
C GLN A 9 -6.26 -11.95 12.31
N THR A 10 -6.63 -12.71 11.29
CA THR A 10 -5.69 -13.43 10.42
C THR A 10 -4.74 -12.48 9.66
N LEU A 11 -5.20 -11.31 9.20
CA LEU A 11 -4.35 -10.33 8.53
C LEU A 11 -3.35 -9.68 9.50
N LYS A 12 -3.80 -9.29 10.70
CA LYS A 12 -2.91 -8.78 11.77
C LYS A 12 -1.80 -9.78 12.10
N ASP A 13 -2.16 -11.05 12.27
CA ASP A 13 -1.20 -12.12 12.58
C ASP A 13 -0.19 -12.31 11.43
N ARG A 14 -0.62 -12.15 10.18
CA ARG A 14 0.27 -12.17 9.02
C ARG A 14 1.25 -11.00 9.03
N VAL A 15 0.79 -9.77 9.29
CA VAL A 15 1.67 -8.59 9.39
C VAL A 15 2.68 -8.80 10.52
N ARG A 16 2.26 -9.21 11.72
CA ARG A 16 3.18 -9.53 12.82
C ARG A 16 4.22 -10.58 12.45
N LYS A 17 3.81 -11.63 11.71
CA LYS A 17 4.73 -12.67 11.25
C LYS A 17 5.76 -12.14 10.26
N ILE A 18 5.36 -11.26 9.34
CA ILE A 18 6.25 -10.64 8.37
C ILE A 18 7.35 -9.84 9.07
N TYR A 19 6.98 -9.04 10.07
CA TYR A 19 7.92 -8.18 10.80
C TYR A 19 8.59 -8.83 12.02
N LYS A 20 8.48 -10.15 12.17
CA LYS A 20 9.09 -10.85 13.32
C LYS A 20 10.61 -10.61 13.45
N HIS A 21 11.29 -10.34 12.36
CA HIS A 21 12.73 -10.06 12.32
C HIS A 21 13.10 -8.61 12.66
N ASN A 22 12.17 -7.65 12.53
CA ASN A 22 12.41 -6.23 12.70
C ASN A 22 11.70 -5.70 13.96
N ARG A 23 12.49 -5.40 15.00
CA ARG A 23 11.95 -4.93 16.29
C ARG A 23 11.29 -3.56 16.18
N LEU A 24 11.79 -2.68 15.31
CA LEU A 24 11.23 -1.34 15.11
C LEU A 24 9.80 -1.44 14.56
N CYS A 25 9.61 -2.27 13.55
CA CYS A 25 8.29 -2.54 12.97
C CYS A 25 7.33 -3.22 13.96
N GLN A 26 7.83 -4.13 14.82
CA GLN A 26 6.98 -4.76 15.84
C GLN A 26 6.42 -3.71 16.80
N ILE A 27 7.29 -2.84 17.35
CA ILE A 27 6.87 -1.76 18.27
C ILE A 27 5.85 -0.84 17.56
N ALA A 28 6.18 -0.36 16.37
CA ALA A 28 5.32 0.54 15.62
C ALA A 28 3.96 -0.08 15.29
N PHE A 29 3.94 -1.35 14.88
CA PHE A 29 2.69 -2.05 14.58
C PHE A 29 1.81 -2.26 15.80
N ASP A 30 2.40 -2.62 16.95
CA ASP A 30 1.66 -2.76 18.19
C ASP A 30 1.09 -1.41 18.67
N GLU A 31 1.83 -0.31 18.50
CA GLU A 31 1.32 1.04 18.78
C GLU A 31 0.16 1.41 17.86
N LEU A 32 0.28 1.22 16.54
CA LEU A 32 -0.80 1.48 15.58
C LEU A 32 -2.08 0.72 15.91
N GLU A 33 -1.96 -0.56 16.26
CA GLU A 33 -3.10 -1.43 16.55
C GLU A 33 -3.81 -1.11 17.87
N ASN A 34 -3.10 -0.49 18.82
CA ASN A 34 -3.62 -0.12 20.12
C ASN A 34 -3.96 1.37 20.26
N ASP A 35 -3.60 2.20 19.28
CA ASP A 35 -3.89 3.63 19.31
C ASP A 35 -5.34 3.90 18.90
N ILE A 36 -6.15 4.37 19.82
CA ILE A 36 -7.57 4.64 19.59
C ILE A 36 -7.79 5.70 18.51
N GLU A 37 -6.92 6.71 18.42
CA GLU A 37 -7.03 7.76 17.39
C GLU A 37 -6.79 7.18 16.01
N VAL A 38 -5.74 6.36 15.83
CA VAL A 38 -5.45 5.68 14.56
C VAL A 38 -6.60 4.79 14.13
N GLN A 39 -7.10 3.94 15.05
CA GLN A 39 -8.19 3.02 14.73
C GLN A 39 -9.48 3.74 14.38
N THR A 40 -9.78 4.86 15.06
CA THR A 40 -10.95 5.68 14.79
C THR A 40 -10.83 6.40 13.43
N LEU A 41 -9.65 6.97 13.12
CA LEU A 41 -9.40 7.60 11.82
C LEU A 41 -9.58 6.62 10.67
N LEU A 42 -9.08 5.38 10.79
CA LEU A 42 -9.26 4.34 9.77
C LEU A 42 -10.73 3.91 9.63
N GLU A 43 -11.46 3.81 10.73
CA GLU A 43 -12.89 3.49 10.70
C GLU A 43 -13.70 4.59 10.02
N ASP A 44 -13.45 5.85 10.35
CA ASP A 44 -14.16 6.99 9.79
C ASP A 44 -13.76 7.27 8.33
N SER A 45 -12.50 7.04 7.95
CA SER A 45 -12.05 7.06 6.55
C SER A 45 -12.80 6.01 5.72
N ASN A 46 -12.97 4.81 6.28
CA ASN A 46 -13.72 3.76 5.61
C ASN A 46 -15.22 4.07 5.50
N ARG A 47 -15.80 4.69 6.53
CA ARG A 47 -17.17 5.21 6.52
C ARG A 47 -17.36 6.28 5.44
N MET A 48 -16.39 7.19 5.31
CA MET A 48 -16.40 8.19 4.24
C MET A 48 -16.37 7.52 2.88
N ALA A 49 -15.44 6.60 2.66
CA ALA A 49 -15.26 5.93 1.39
C ALA A 49 -16.47 5.07 0.98
N ILE A 50 -16.91 4.16 1.85
CA ILE A 50 -17.96 3.19 1.52
C ILE A 50 -19.35 3.82 1.66
N ASP A 51 -19.70 4.31 2.87
CA ASP A 51 -21.10 4.64 3.18
C ASP A 51 -21.54 5.95 2.53
N ARG A 52 -20.63 6.93 2.40
CA ARG A 52 -20.95 8.25 1.86
C ARG A 52 -20.66 8.41 0.38
N MET A 53 -19.58 7.75 -0.11
CA MET A 53 -19.10 7.95 -1.48
C MET A 53 -19.29 6.73 -2.40
N GLY A 54 -19.63 5.56 -1.86
CA GLY A 54 -19.76 4.32 -2.64
C GLY A 54 -18.43 3.83 -3.24
N TYR A 55 -17.31 4.12 -2.60
CA TYR A 55 -15.97 3.70 -3.01
C TYR A 55 -15.59 2.37 -2.36
N SER A 56 -14.44 1.85 -2.74
CA SER A 56 -13.84 0.64 -2.13
C SER A 56 -13.36 0.89 -0.69
N ASP A 57 -12.96 -0.19 0.00
CA ASP A 57 -12.39 -0.13 1.36
C ASP A 57 -11.12 0.75 1.39
N HIS A 58 -11.09 1.73 2.28
CA HIS A 58 -9.96 2.61 2.63
C HIS A 58 -9.70 2.61 4.14
N GLY A 59 -10.13 1.55 4.81
CA GLY A 59 -9.98 1.41 6.24
C GLY A 59 -8.90 0.40 6.63
N HIS A 60 -9.06 -0.14 7.83
CA HIS A 60 -8.09 -1.01 8.47
C HIS A 60 -7.71 -2.26 7.64
N THR A 61 -8.66 -2.89 6.92
CA THR A 61 -8.36 -4.07 6.10
C THR A 61 -7.45 -3.72 4.94
N HIS A 62 -7.74 -2.61 4.24
CA HIS A 62 -6.90 -2.07 3.19
C HIS A 62 -5.49 -1.75 3.70
N SER A 63 -5.37 -1.00 4.81
CA SER A 63 -4.08 -0.65 5.42
C SER A 63 -3.21 -1.88 5.72
N LEU A 64 -3.80 -2.97 6.22
CA LEU A 64 -3.08 -4.23 6.46
C LEU A 64 -2.60 -4.90 5.17
N ILE A 65 -3.45 -4.93 4.13
CA ILE A 65 -3.10 -5.51 2.82
C ILE A 65 -1.99 -4.70 2.17
N VAL A 66 -2.11 -3.37 2.16
CA VAL A 66 -1.09 -2.46 1.59
C VAL A 66 0.24 -2.61 2.34
N SER A 67 0.22 -2.71 3.68
CA SER A 67 1.43 -2.97 4.48
C SER A 67 2.12 -4.27 4.11
N MET A 68 1.36 -5.36 3.89
CA MET A 68 1.94 -6.64 3.43
C MET A 68 2.52 -6.55 2.02
N ASN A 69 1.84 -5.85 1.11
CA ASN A 69 2.30 -5.66 -0.26
C ASN A 69 3.58 -4.81 -0.29
N GLY A 70 3.61 -3.68 0.45
CA GLY A 70 4.74 -2.78 0.52
C GLY A 70 5.99 -3.46 1.08
N THR A 71 5.84 -4.22 2.17
CA THR A 71 6.96 -4.99 2.75
C THR A 71 7.51 -6.01 1.76
N LYS A 72 6.62 -6.74 1.08
CA LYS A 72 7.04 -7.75 0.12
C LYS A 72 7.72 -7.13 -1.09
N LEU A 73 7.20 -5.99 -1.57
CA LEU A 73 7.77 -5.24 -2.67
C LEU A 73 9.16 -4.70 -2.31
N LEU A 74 9.29 -4.02 -1.15
CA LEU A 74 10.57 -3.51 -0.65
C LEU A 74 11.61 -4.63 -0.53
N LYS A 75 11.23 -5.77 0.03
CA LYS A 75 12.13 -6.93 0.19
C LYS A 75 12.75 -7.36 -1.13
N TYR A 76 11.94 -7.52 -2.20
CA TYR A 76 12.49 -7.91 -3.50
C TYR A 76 13.28 -6.78 -4.16
N LEU A 77 12.79 -5.54 -4.10
CA LEU A 77 13.50 -4.39 -4.66
C LEU A 77 14.88 -4.21 -4.05
N SER A 78 15.02 -4.44 -2.74
CA SER A 78 16.30 -4.31 -2.03
C SER A 78 17.37 -5.31 -2.49
N GLU A 79 17.03 -6.32 -3.31
CA GLU A 79 18.01 -7.18 -3.97
C GLU A 79 18.72 -6.48 -5.16
N GLY A 80 18.14 -5.41 -5.72
CA GLY A 80 18.67 -4.70 -6.89
C GLY A 80 18.84 -3.19 -6.72
N ILE A 81 18.16 -2.57 -5.74
CA ILE A 81 18.28 -1.15 -5.44
C ILE A 81 18.29 -0.94 -3.92
N GLN A 82 19.19 -0.13 -3.41
CA GLN A 82 19.19 0.22 -2.00
C GLN A 82 18.05 1.18 -1.67
N PRO A 83 17.34 1.03 -0.53
CA PRO A 83 16.41 2.03 -0.03
C PRO A 83 17.09 3.39 0.15
N SER A 84 16.34 4.48 -0.08
CA SER A 84 16.91 5.84 -0.08
C SER A 84 17.54 6.21 1.24
N ILE A 85 16.90 5.88 2.37
CA ILE A 85 17.46 6.17 3.69
C ILE A 85 18.80 5.47 3.96
N VAL A 86 19.02 4.31 3.32
CA VAL A 86 20.30 3.58 3.37
C VAL A 86 21.34 4.25 2.48
N GLN A 87 20.96 4.64 1.26
CA GLN A 87 21.84 5.37 0.33
C GLN A 87 22.33 6.70 0.92
N GLU A 88 21.46 7.39 1.64
CA GLU A 88 21.75 8.68 2.31
C GLU A 88 22.63 8.50 3.56
N GLY A 89 22.86 7.27 4.01
CA GLY A 89 23.65 6.99 5.23
C GLY A 89 22.94 7.47 6.51
N THR A 90 21.64 7.72 6.46
CA THR A 90 20.85 8.22 7.59
C THR A 90 20.04 7.12 8.29
N GLY A 91 19.99 5.90 7.70
CA GLY A 91 19.29 4.76 8.26
C GLY A 91 19.76 3.42 7.74
N THR A 92 19.05 2.39 8.16
CA THR A 92 19.29 0.97 7.86
C THR A 92 18.13 0.40 7.04
N LEU A 93 18.25 -0.85 6.60
CA LEU A 93 17.14 -1.57 5.96
C LEU A 93 15.94 -1.73 6.91
N GLU A 94 16.17 -1.92 8.20
CA GLU A 94 15.10 -2.00 9.21
C GLU A 94 14.33 -0.67 9.31
N ASP A 95 15.03 0.47 9.17
CA ASP A 95 14.41 1.79 9.11
C ASP A 95 13.58 1.97 7.83
N ALA A 96 14.06 1.49 6.68
CA ALA A 96 13.29 1.51 5.43
C ALA A 96 12.00 0.68 5.53
N GLU A 97 12.07 -0.51 6.14
CA GLU A 97 10.88 -1.33 6.41
C GLU A 97 9.88 -0.60 7.32
N LEU A 98 10.37 0.12 8.33
CA LEU A 98 9.52 0.91 9.23
C LEU A 98 8.83 2.07 8.47
N ILE A 99 9.56 2.77 7.60
CA ILE A 99 8.99 3.84 6.76
C ILE A 99 7.87 3.28 5.88
N VAL A 100 8.11 2.16 5.22
CA VAL A 100 7.11 1.52 4.36
C VAL A 100 5.92 1.02 5.17
N LEU A 101 6.13 0.40 6.33
CA LEU A 101 5.04 -0.02 7.21
C LEU A 101 4.15 1.16 7.60
N LEU A 102 4.73 2.21 8.17
CA LEU A 102 3.98 3.37 8.66
C LEU A 102 3.34 4.15 7.51
N GLY A 103 4.03 4.29 6.37
CA GLY A 103 3.49 4.88 5.16
C GLY A 103 2.28 4.11 4.64
N CYS A 104 2.41 2.81 4.44
CA CYS A 104 1.32 1.94 3.96
C CYS A 104 0.13 1.86 4.91
N TYR A 105 0.39 1.89 6.23
CA TYR A 105 -0.69 1.74 7.21
C TYR A 105 -1.52 3.02 7.36
N LEU A 106 -0.91 4.19 7.22
CA LEU A 106 -1.53 5.47 7.55
C LEU A 106 -1.97 6.31 6.33
N HIS A 107 -1.58 5.94 5.09
CA HIS A 107 -1.68 6.81 3.90
C HIS A 107 -3.08 7.38 3.63
N ASP A 108 -4.14 6.67 3.98
CA ASP A 108 -5.53 7.02 3.65
C ASP A 108 -6.31 7.67 4.82
N THR A 109 -5.68 7.91 5.97
CA THR A 109 -6.38 8.48 7.15
C THR A 109 -7.00 9.85 6.89
N GLY A 110 -6.48 10.62 5.93
CA GLY A 110 -7.03 11.91 5.50
C GLY A 110 -8.36 11.82 4.75
N MET A 111 -8.74 10.62 4.29
CA MET A 111 -10.07 10.36 3.71
C MET A 111 -11.21 10.77 4.65
N VAL A 112 -11.00 10.75 5.96
CA VAL A 112 -11.99 11.22 6.94
C VAL A 112 -12.40 12.68 6.70
N VAL A 113 -11.49 13.50 6.15
CA VAL A 113 -11.74 14.91 5.83
C VAL A 113 -12.32 15.06 4.43
N SER A 114 -11.66 14.49 3.42
CA SER A 114 -12.06 14.58 2.02
C SER A 114 -11.28 13.57 1.17
N ARG A 115 -11.91 13.04 0.12
CA ARG A 115 -11.21 12.27 -0.92
C ARG A 115 -10.22 13.14 -1.70
N HIS A 116 -10.63 14.36 -2.01
CA HIS A 116 -9.75 15.30 -2.71
C HIS A 116 -8.69 15.82 -1.76
N ASN A 117 -7.42 15.72 -2.14
CA ASN A 117 -6.26 16.08 -1.33
C ASN A 117 -6.14 15.30 0.01
N HIS A 118 -6.64 14.05 0.06
CA HIS A 118 -6.56 13.23 1.27
C HIS A 118 -5.12 12.97 1.72
N ASP A 119 -4.18 12.93 0.81
CA ASP A 119 -2.73 12.88 1.05
C ASP A 119 -2.26 14.06 1.93
N ILE A 120 -2.67 15.29 1.61
CA ILE A 120 -2.37 16.50 2.40
C ILE A 120 -3.02 16.40 3.79
N PHE A 121 -4.31 16.04 3.85
CA PHE A 121 -5.00 15.89 5.13
C PHE A 121 -4.40 14.76 5.97
N THR A 122 -3.98 13.67 5.34
CA THR A 122 -3.25 12.60 6.05
C THR A 122 -1.99 13.14 6.71
N VAL A 123 -1.13 13.83 5.97
CA VAL A 123 0.12 14.42 6.50
C VAL A 123 -0.15 15.32 7.71
N MET A 124 -1.22 16.12 7.66
CA MET A 124 -1.61 17.00 8.77
C MET A 124 -2.07 16.21 10.01
N LEU A 125 -2.95 15.23 9.82
CA LEU A 125 -3.55 14.46 10.92
C LEU A 125 -2.52 13.54 11.60
N ILE A 126 -1.66 12.86 10.83
CA ILE A 126 -0.77 11.86 11.38
C ILE A 126 0.52 12.41 12.00
N SER A 127 0.88 13.67 11.76
CA SER A 127 2.13 14.24 12.27
C SER A 127 2.31 14.11 13.79
N PRO A 128 1.30 14.41 14.64
CA PRO A 128 1.37 14.14 16.07
C PRO A 128 1.39 12.64 16.42
N ILE A 129 0.64 11.82 15.67
CA ILE A 129 0.62 10.36 15.83
C ILE A 129 2.02 9.78 15.60
N LEU A 130 2.66 10.14 14.49
CA LEU A 130 4.02 9.70 14.16
C LEU A 130 5.02 10.15 15.25
N THR A 131 4.86 11.34 15.83
CA THR A 131 5.75 11.80 16.88
C THR A 131 5.73 10.86 18.08
N ARG A 132 4.54 10.51 18.60
CA ARG A 132 4.43 9.63 19.77
C ARG A 132 4.83 8.17 19.48
N ILE A 133 4.56 7.65 18.26
CA ILE A 133 5.01 6.31 17.88
C ILE A 133 6.54 6.26 17.77
N LEU A 134 7.14 7.23 17.08
CA LEU A 134 8.59 7.26 16.87
C LEU A 134 9.38 7.53 18.17
N GLU A 135 8.79 8.20 19.14
CA GLU A 135 9.37 8.32 20.49
C GLU A 135 9.50 6.95 21.20
N LYS A 136 8.57 6.03 20.97
CA LYS A 136 8.64 4.66 21.49
C LYS A 136 9.60 3.78 20.69
N VAL A 137 9.66 3.97 19.37
CA VAL A 137 10.55 3.20 18.47
C VAL A 137 12.01 3.59 18.67
N TYR A 138 12.31 4.89 18.81
CA TYR A 138 13.66 5.44 18.98
C TYR A 138 13.75 6.30 20.24
N PRO A 139 13.67 5.70 21.45
CA PRO A 139 13.79 6.46 22.68
C PRO A 139 15.15 7.16 22.74
N ASN A 140 15.14 8.46 23.05
CA ASN A 140 16.34 9.30 23.20
C ASN A 140 17.11 9.63 21.89
N ASP A 141 16.62 9.26 20.71
CA ASP A 141 17.22 9.67 19.43
C ASP A 141 16.29 10.59 18.64
N LYS A 142 16.21 11.85 19.08
CA LYS A 142 15.33 12.86 18.46
C LYS A 142 15.68 13.14 17.01
N LYS A 143 16.96 13.09 16.64
CA LYS A 143 17.42 13.31 15.27
C LYS A 143 16.89 12.20 14.35
N LYS A 144 17.02 10.94 14.79
CA LYS A 144 16.50 9.77 14.06
C LYS A 144 14.98 9.82 13.88
N GLN A 145 14.25 10.15 14.95
CA GLN A 145 12.79 10.33 14.89
C GLN A 145 12.39 11.34 13.81
N ILE A 146 13.10 12.47 13.71
CA ILE A 146 12.82 13.52 12.72
C ILE A 146 13.11 13.03 11.30
N HIS A 147 14.26 12.37 11.07
CA HIS A 147 14.60 11.82 9.75
C HIS A 147 13.55 10.80 9.29
N ILE A 148 13.24 9.81 10.11
CA ILE A 148 12.25 8.77 9.79
C ILE A 148 10.88 9.40 9.53
N ARG A 149 10.45 10.35 10.37
CA ARG A 149 9.17 11.05 10.18
C ARG A 149 9.13 11.78 8.84
N GLY A 150 10.21 12.45 8.44
CA GLY A 150 10.30 13.13 7.14
C GLY A 150 10.07 12.17 5.96
N HIS A 151 10.75 11.02 5.97
CA HIS A 151 10.55 9.98 4.94
C HIS A 151 9.13 9.43 4.90
N ILE A 152 8.51 9.18 6.07
CA ILE A 152 7.13 8.68 6.15
C ILE A 152 6.16 9.71 5.58
N LEU A 153 6.28 10.98 5.98
CA LEU A 153 5.41 12.06 5.49
C LEU A 153 5.56 12.24 3.97
N HIS A 154 6.80 12.18 3.44
CA HIS A 154 7.04 12.19 2.00
C HIS A 154 6.38 11.00 1.30
N ALA A 155 6.53 9.78 1.83
CA ALA A 155 5.94 8.59 1.24
C ALA A 155 4.40 8.68 1.18
N ILE A 156 3.77 9.19 2.24
CA ILE A 156 2.32 9.39 2.30
C ILE A 156 1.88 10.50 1.35
N PHE A 157 2.58 11.63 1.31
CA PHE A 157 2.24 12.72 0.40
C PHE A 157 2.31 12.30 -1.07
N CYS A 158 3.25 11.43 -1.43
CA CYS A 158 3.47 10.98 -2.81
C CYS A 158 2.70 9.68 -3.17
N HIS A 159 1.89 9.11 -2.27
CA HIS A 159 1.23 7.83 -2.55
C HIS A 159 0.20 7.92 -3.68
N ASP A 160 -0.44 9.07 -3.86
CA ASP A 160 -1.28 9.35 -5.04
C ASP A 160 -0.40 9.89 -6.19
N THR A 161 -0.93 9.93 -7.41
CA THR A 161 -0.19 10.26 -8.63
C THR A 161 0.12 11.76 -8.80
N ALA A 162 -0.39 12.61 -7.92
CA ALA A 162 -0.23 14.08 -8.01
C ALA A 162 1.21 14.54 -7.72
N ALA A 163 1.98 13.81 -6.92
CA ALA A 163 3.35 14.11 -6.56
C ALA A 163 4.32 13.01 -6.99
N VAL A 164 5.55 13.38 -7.34
CA VAL A 164 6.60 12.43 -7.70
C VAL A 164 7.28 11.90 -6.44
N PRO A 165 7.35 10.58 -6.22
CA PRO A 165 8.08 10.00 -5.10
C PRO A 165 9.59 10.02 -5.38
N TYR A 166 10.32 10.83 -4.62
CA TYR A 166 11.77 10.96 -4.76
C TYR A 166 12.58 9.98 -3.92
N THR A 167 11.92 9.10 -3.18
CA THR A 167 12.57 8.02 -2.43
C THR A 167 12.04 6.67 -2.85
N VAL A 168 12.87 5.62 -2.74
CA VAL A 168 12.47 4.24 -3.00
C VAL A 168 11.29 3.86 -2.12
N GLU A 169 11.32 4.23 -0.85
CA GLU A 169 10.27 3.96 0.13
C GLU A 169 8.93 4.59 -0.28
N ALA A 170 8.96 5.84 -0.76
CA ALA A 170 7.76 6.54 -1.23
C ALA A 170 7.17 5.88 -2.48
N GLY A 171 8.00 5.51 -3.44
CA GLY A 171 7.57 4.75 -4.61
C GLY A 171 6.95 3.40 -4.24
N VAL A 172 7.55 2.70 -3.28
CA VAL A 172 7.02 1.43 -2.74
C VAL A 172 5.64 1.61 -2.12
N VAL A 173 5.41 2.66 -1.31
CA VAL A 173 4.11 2.93 -0.68
C VAL A 173 3.03 3.17 -1.74
N GLY A 174 3.30 4.04 -2.72
CA GLY A 174 2.34 4.33 -3.79
C GLY A 174 2.00 3.10 -4.65
N ILE A 175 3.00 2.28 -5.00
CA ILE A 175 2.78 1.05 -5.76
C ILE A 175 2.02 0.02 -4.91
N ALA A 176 2.36 -0.12 -3.62
CA ALA A 176 1.72 -1.07 -2.71
C ALA A 176 0.23 -0.81 -2.52
N ASP A 177 -0.18 0.46 -2.46
CA ASP A 177 -1.58 0.86 -2.45
C ASP A 177 -2.30 0.37 -3.72
N ALA A 178 -1.73 0.65 -4.91
CA ALA A 178 -2.31 0.22 -6.17
C ALA A 178 -2.41 -1.32 -6.32
N LEU A 179 -1.59 -2.09 -5.62
CA LEU A 179 -1.64 -3.56 -5.63
C LEU A 179 -2.84 -4.15 -4.88
N ASP A 180 -3.55 -3.37 -4.05
CA ASP A 180 -4.82 -3.79 -3.44
C ASP A 180 -6.00 -3.49 -4.36
N MET A 181 -5.99 -4.09 -5.55
CA MET A 181 -6.96 -3.88 -6.62
C MET A 181 -7.89 -5.09 -6.87
N THR A 182 -7.89 -6.11 -6.01
CA THR A 182 -8.63 -7.35 -6.25
C THR A 182 -10.15 -7.15 -6.09
N LYS A 183 -10.92 -8.07 -6.70
CA LYS A 183 -12.39 -8.12 -6.62
C LYS A 183 -12.94 -8.04 -5.20
N GLY A 184 -12.18 -8.49 -4.21
CA GLY A 184 -12.59 -8.41 -2.80
C GLY A 184 -12.79 -6.97 -2.31
N ARG A 185 -11.96 -6.03 -2.77
CA ARG A 185 -12.05 -4.59 -2.46
C ARG A 185 -13.22 -3.92 -3.21
N ALA A 186 -13.45 -4.31 -4.46
CA ALA A 186 -14.47 -3.69 -5.33
C ALA A 186 -15.88 -4.24 -5.13
N ARG A 187 -16.05 -5.36 -4.41
CA ARG A 187 -17.33 -6.05 -4.26
C ARG A 187 -18.41 -5.16 -3.62
N ILE A 188 -18.08 -4.47 -2.54
CA ILE A 188 -19.06 -3.67 -1.79
C ILE A 188 -19.63 -2.53 -2.63
N PRO A 189 -18.83 -1.63 -3.24
CA PRO A 189 -19.39 -0.58 -4.11
C PRO A 189 -20.16 -1.16 -5.29
N PHE A 190 -19.76 -2.28 -5.87
CA PHE A 190 -20.48 -2.94 -6.95
C PHE A 190 -21.86 -3.45 -6.49
N GLU A 191 -21.95 -4.12 -5.35
CA GLU A 191 -23.22 -4.60 -4.75
C GLU A 191 -24.15 -3.44 -4.35
N LEU A 192 -23.61 -2.27 -4.00
CA LEU A 192 -24.36 -1.05 -3.70
C LEU A 192 -24.83 -0.29 -4.97
N GLY A 193 -24.60 -0.84 -6.17
CA GLY A 193 -25.06 -0.25 -7.43
C GLY A 193 -24.12 0.78 -8.05
N SER A 194 -22.91 0.97 -7.52
CA SER A 194 -21.88 1.81 -8.14
C SER A 194 -21.22 1.07 -9.31
N VAL A 195 -21.95 0.93 -10.41
CA VAL A 195 -21.48 0.26 -11.63
C VAL A 195 -20.84 1.28 -12.56
N ASN A 196 -19.52 1.33 -12.55
CA ASN A 196 -18.71 2.12 -13.47
C ASN A 196 -17.51 1.30 -13.95
N ILE A 197 -16.71 1.85 -14.86
CA ILE A 197 -15.57 1.12 -15.44
C ILE A 197 -14.55 0.70 -14.37
N HIS A 198 -14.36 1.49 -13.33
CA HIS A 198 -13.44 1.16 -12.23
C HIS A 198 -13.93 -0.02 -11.40
N SER A 199 -15.21 -0.03 -10.98
CA SER A 199 -15.77 -1.15 -10.22
C SER A 199 -15.88 -2.42 -11.07
N ALA A 200 -16.30 -2.30 -12.34
CA ALA A 200 -16.40 -3.42 -13.26
C ALA A 200 -15.04 -4.06 -13.56
N SER A 201 -14.01 -3.24 -13.82
CA SER A 201 -12.66 -3.73 -14.11
C SER A 201 -11.97 -4.32 -12.89
N ALA A 202 -12.20 -3.76 -11.69
CA ALA A 202 -11.68 -4.31 -10.45
C ALA A 202 -12.29 -5.70 -10.12
N MET A 203 -13.56 -5.93 -10.49
CA MET A 203 -14.18 -7.26 -10.36
C MET A 203 -13.51 -8.33 -11.24
N ALA A 204 -12.80 -7.92 -12.28
CA ALA A 204 -12.04 -8.84 -13.13
C ALA A 204 -10.70 -9.28 -12.51
N ILE A 205 -10.20 -8.60 -11.48
CA ILE A 205 -8.92 -8.94 -10.84
C ILE A 205 -9.14 -10.02 -9.79
N GLU A 206 -8.60 -11.21 -10.05
CA GLU A 206 -8.70 -12.32 -9.10
C GLU A 206 -7.61 -12.26 -8.02
N LYS A 207 -6.36 -11.99 -8.44
CA LYS A 207 -5.20 -12.03 -7.55
C LYS A 207 -4.06 -11.18 -8.08
N VAL A 208 -3.25 -10.64 -7.18
CA VAL A 208 -1.97 -10.01 -7.47
C VAL A 208 -0.85 -10.81 -6.81
N ASN A 209 0.16 -11.18 -7.58
CA ASN A 209 1.36 -11.83 -7.09
C ASN A 209 2.55 -10.89 -7.23
N ILE A 210 3.33 -10.78 -6.16
CA ILE A 210 4.63 -10.12 -6.16
C ILE A 210 5.66 -11.22 -5.97
N LYS A 211 6.64 -11.35 -6.83
CA LYS A 211 7.68 -12.37 -6.74
C LYS A 211 9.01 -11.87 -7.32
N LYS A 212 10.07 -12.62 -7.13
CA LYS A 212 11.36 -12.34 -7.77
C LYS A 212 11.17 -12.33 -9.28
N GLY A 213 11.74 -11.34 -9.93
CA GLY A 213 11.70 -11.20 -11.38
C GLY A 213 12.69 -12.11 -12.10
N THR A 214 12.57 -12.17 -13.40
CA THR A 214 13.45 -12.94 -14.29
C THR A 214 14.36 -12.04 -15.10
N GLU A 215 13.85 -10.92 -15.58
CA GLU A 215 14.60 -9.92 -16.35
C GLU A 215 14.94 -8.71 -15.47
N LYS A 216 14.02 -8.33 -14.58
CA LYS A 216 14.21 -7.27 -13.59
C LYS A 216 14.18 -7.84 -12.17
N THR A 217 14.34 -7.00 -11.18
CA THR A 217 14.43 -7.43 -9.78
C THR A 217 13.13 -8.02 -9.25
N VAL A 218 12.00 -7.39 -9.61
CA VAL A 218 10.66 -7.77 -9.13
C VAL A 218 9.73 -8.03 -10.31
N ARG A 219 8.98 -9.12 -10.21
CA ARG A 219 7.86 -9.43 -11.11
C ARG A 219 6.54 -9.26 -10.38
N ILE A 220 5.67 -8.43 -10.93
CA ILE A 220 4.28 -8.26 -10.50
C ILE A 220 3.38 -8.91 -11.56
N GLU A 221 2.55 -9.87 -11.13
CA GLU A 221 1.57 -10.53 -11.96
C GLU A 221 0.16 -10.21 -11.48
N VAL A 222 -0.64 -9.63 -12.33
CA VAL A 222 -2.06 -9.37 -12.09
C VAL A 222 -2.88 -10.41 -12.81
N ILE A 223 -3.49 -11.32 -12.07
CA ILE A 223 -4.30 -12.42 -12.60
C ILE A 223 -5.73 -11.95 -12.81
N MET A 224 -6.21 -12.03 -14.04
CA MET A 224 -7.52 -11.52 -14.45
C MET A 224 -8.44 -12.64 -14.93
N THR A 225 -9.73 -12.51 -14.67
CA THR A 225 -10.78 -13.42 -15.18
C THR A 225 -11.32 -12.99 -16.55
N ASN A 226 -11.14 -11.74 -16.93
CA ASN A 226 -11.47 -11.19 -18.24
C ASN A 226 -10.62 -9.94 -18.54
N VAL A 227 -10.64 -9.49 -19.79
CA VAL A 227 -9.78 -8.41 -20.32
C VAL A 227 -10.07 -7.02 -19.72
N SER A 228 -11.23 -6.79 -19.11
CA SER A 228 -11.53 -5.49 -18.50
C SER A 228 -10.56 -5.14 -17.35
N GLY A 229 -9.92 -6.14 -16.74
CA GLY A 229 -8.90 -5.96 -15.73
C GLY A 229 -7.69 -5.13 -16.19
N ILE A 230 -7.41 -5.08 -17.50
CA ILE A 230 -6.31 -4.26 -18.05
C ILE A 230 -6.50 -2.78 -17.70
N PHE A 231 -7.74 -2.30 -17.64
CA PHE A 231 -8.01 -0.92 -17.23
C PHE A 231 -7.48 -0.60 -15.83
N GLN A 232 -7.65 -1.50 -14.85
CA GLN A 232 -7.10 -1.32 -13.51
C GLN A 232 -5.56 -1.29 -13.52
N ILE A 233 -4.95 -2.15 -14.33
CA ILE A 233 -3.50 -2.20 -14.45
C ILE A 233 -2.97 -0.87 -15.01
N GLN A 234 -3.54 -0.38 -16.11
CA GLN A 234 -3.04 0.81 -16.79
C GLN A 234 -3.35 2.11 -16.04
N GLU A 235 -4.59 2.23 -15.54
CA GLU A 235 -5.04 3.48 -14.90
C GLU A 235 -4.52 3.67 -13.47
N LEU A 236 -4.24 2.59 -12.75
CA LEU A 236 -3.77 2.67 -11.38
C LEU A 236 -2.32 2.24 -11.23
N LEU A 237 -2.01 0.98 -11.51
CA LEU A 237 -0.71 0.40 -11.16
C LEU A 237 0.42 0.89 -12.07
N GLU A 238 0.23 0.83 -13.40
CA GLU A 238 1.24 1.24 -14.36
C GLU A 238 1.60 2.72 -14.18
N LYS A 239 0.60 3.60 -13.97
CA LYS A 239 0.84 5.02 -13.71
C LYS A 239 1.71 5.25 -12.49
N LYS A 240 1.46 4.53 -11.39
CA LYS A 240 2.26 4.65 -10.16
C LYS A 240 3.69 4.14 -10.33
N ILE A 241 3.87 3.02 -11.07
CA ILE A 241 5.22 2.52 -11.40
C ILE A 241 5.98 3.53 -12.26
N ARG A 242 5.35 4.08 -13.30
CA ARG A 242 5.97 5.09 -14.17
C ARG A 242 6.29 6.41 -13.45
N ASN A 243 5.46 6.79 -12.48
CA ASN A 243 5.66 8.00 -11.68
C ASN A 243 6.74 7.84 -10.60
N ALA A 244 7.25 6.62 -10.36
CA ALA A 244 8.29 6.33 -9.38
C ALA A 244 9.67 6.22 -10.04
N PRO A 245 10.44 7.33 -10.15
CA PRO A 245 11.74 7.32 -10.80
C PRO A 245 12.68 6.32 -10.14
N GLY A 246 13.42 5.57 -10.96
CA GLY A 246 14.35 4.54 -10.48
C GLY A 246 13.70 3.19 -10.13
N LEU A 247 12.39 3.11 -9.91
CA LEU A 247 11.74 1.81 -9.65
C LEU A 247 11.30 1.09 -10.93
N ILE A 248 10.98 1.81 -11.98
CA ILE A 248 10.55 1.22 -13.27
C ILE A 248 11.61 0.29 -13.87
N GLU A 249 12.89 0.57 -13.66
CA GLU A 249 14.01 -0.25 -14.12
C GLU A 249 14.10 -1.60 -13.38
N HIS A 250 13.47 -1.69 -12.21
CA HIS A 250 13.51 -2.86 -11.32
C HIS A 250 12.22 -3.69 -11.34
N ILE A 251 11.14 -3.21 -12.01
CA ILE A 251 9.83 -3.86 -11.97
C ILE A 251 9.42 -4.32 -13.37
N GLU A 252 9.10 -5.60 -13.51
CA GLU A 252 8.39 -6.17 -14.65
C GLU A 252 6.92 -6.41 -14.25
N LEU A 253 5.99 -5.92 -15.08
CA LEU A 253 4.54 -5.99 -14.84
C LEU A 253 3.86 -6.81 -15.91
N TYR A 254 3.11 -7.84 -15.50
CA TYR A 254 2.39 -8.75 -16.36
C TYR A 254 0.91 -8.81 -16.03
N ALA A 255 0.09 -8.77 -17.06
CA ALA A 255 -1.31 -9.13 -17.05
C ALA A 255 -1.44 -10.61 -17.44
N VAL A 256 -2.03 -11.43 -16.58
CA VAL A 256 -2.11 -12.88 -16.76
C VAL A 256 -3.58 -13.30 -16.76
N MET A 257 -4.02 -14.04 -17.77
CA MET A 257 -5.37 -14.59 -17.81
C MET A 257 -5.47 -15.83 -16.90
N ALA A 258 -6.52 -15.89 -16.09
CA ALA A 258 -6.79 -17.07 -15.28
C ALA A 258 -7.08 -18.30 -16.18
N PRO A 259 -6.70 -19.52 -15.78
CA PRO A 259 -6.83 -20.72 -16.63
C PRO A 259 -8.25 -21.03 -17.10
N THR A 260 -9.26 -20.55 -16.37
CA THR A 260 -10.70 -20.77 -16.65
C THR A 260 -11.34 -19.65 -17.49
N SER A 261 -10.57 -18.65 -17.92
CA SER A 261 -11.08 -17.46 -18.62
C SER A 261 -11.22 -17.69 -20.11
N GLU A 262 -12.13 -16.95 -20.77
CA GLU A 262 -12.16 -16.86 -22.23
C GLU A 262 -10.83 -16.28 -22.72
N LYS A 263 -10.13 -17.02 -23.57
CA LYS A 263 -8.84 -16.61 -24.13
C LYS A 263 -9.06 -15.62 -25.27
N ILE A 264 -9.07 -14.34 -24.96
CA ILE A 264 -9.03 -13.24 -25.97
C ILE A 264 -7.60 -12.71 -26.13
N LEU A 265 -6.74 -12.92 -25.11
CA LEU A 265 -5.33 -12.55 -25.12
C LEU A 265 -4.45 -13.80 -25.08
N GLU A 266 -3.19 -13.65 -25.43
CA GLU A 266 -2.14 -14.62 -25.09
C GLU A 266 -2.17 -14.92 -23.60
N GLU A 267 -1.60 -16.06 -23.19
CA GLU A 267 -1.63 -16.49 -21.77
C GLU A 267 -1.01 -15.47 -20.83
N GLU A 268 -0.09 -14.66 -21.35
CA GLU A 268 0.61 -13.61 -20.61
C GLU A 268 0.89 -12.42 -21.53
N LEU A 269 0.62 -11.21 -21.05
CA LEU A 269 0.98 -9.94 -21.68
C LEU A 269 1.93 -9.16 -20.78
N ARG A 270 3.11 -8.82 -21.31
CA ARG A 270 4.01 -7.88 -20.64
C ARG A 270 3.47 -6.46 -20.79
N VAL A 271 3.34 -5.74 -19.69
CA VAL A 271 2.86 -4.35 -19.65
C VAL A 271 4.03 -3.38 -19.48
N LEU A 272 5.07 -3.77 -18.73
CA LEU A 272 6.31 -2.99 -18.48
C LEU A 272 7.56 -3.86 -18.50
#